data_f553f2d336e25fb78d4e5b6a88d220b3
#
_entry.id   f553f2d336e25fb78d4e5b6a88d220b3
#
_cell.length_a   1.000
_cell.length_b   1.000
_cell.length_c   1.000
_cell.angle_alpha   90.00
_cell.angle_beta   90.00
_cell.angle_gamma   90.00
#
_symmetry.space_group_name_H-M   'P 1'
#
loop_
_entity.id
_entity.type
_entity.pdbx_description
1 polymer ?
#
loop_
_entity_poly.entity_id
_entity_poly.type
_entity_poly.pdbx_seq_one_letter_code
_entity_poly.pdbx_strand_id
1 'polypeptide(L)'
;MSLIYKNIIGSTAVTLIDSYTDGNDSQEIASISLCNTHATDSVDVDLYYHLLEPVYYEPNNWDELENIIYKYHILKNVTIPKGVSIMLSDEYHFKLVSGEYKLYIKLSASDSTVDVIINIK
;
A
#
# COMPACT_ATOMS: atom_id res chain seq x y z
N MET A 1 10.26 -14.53 -8.47
CA MET A 1 10.38 -13.57 -7.35
C MET A 1 10.79 -12.22 -7.90
N SER A 2 10.10 -11.18 -7.51
CA SER A 2 10.38 -9.83 -7.94
C SER A 2 10.54 -8.90 -6.74
N LEU A 3 11.38 -7.91 -6.89
CA LEU A 3 11.59 -6.87 -5.89
C LEU A 3 11.15 -5.54 -6.47
N ILE A 4 10.42 -4.77 -5.67
CA ILE A 4 10.04 -3.41 -6.00
C ILE A 4 10.72 -2.50 -4.98
N TYR A 5 11.45 -1.52 -5.49
CA TYR A 5 12.15 -0.54 -4.66
C TYR A 5 11.56 0.84 -4.91
N LYS A 6 11.19 1.53 -3.85
CA LYS A 6 10.69 2.90 -3.96
C LYS A 6 11.24 3.75 -2.83
N ASN A 7 11.59 4.98 -3.16
CA ASN A 7 11.89 6.00 -2.17
C ASN A 7 10.72 6.95 -2.12
N ILE A 8 10.07 7.04 -0.98
CA ILE A 8 8.87 7.84 -0.80
C ILE A 8 9.25 9.12 -0.07
N ILE A 9 8.95 10.25 -0.67
CA ILE A 9 9.25 11.57 -0.11
C ILE A 9 7.97 12.37 -0.07
N GLY A 10 7.72 13.01 1.07
CA GLY A 10 6.58 13.89 1.25
C GLY A 10 5.40 13.21 1.92
N SER A 11 4.29 13.93 2.02
CA SER A 11 3.11 13.50 2.76
C SER A 11 1.90 13.16 1.87
N THR A 12 2.07 13.16 0.57
CA THR A 12 1.01 12.75 -0.35
C THR A 12 0.97 11.23 -0.44
N ALA A 13 -0.23 10.66 -0.47
CA ALA A 13 -0.38 9.22 -0.65
C ALA A 13 0.23 8.77 -1.97
N VAL A 14 1.01 7.70 -1.94
CA VAL A 14 1.70 7.15 -3.11
C VAL A 14 1.24 5.71 -3.32
N THR A 15 0.94 5.38 -4.57
CA THR A 15 0.61 4.01 -4.95
C THR A 15 1.88 3.18 -5.03
N LEU A 16 1.96 2.13 -4.22
CA LEU A 16 3.08 1.20 -4.25
C LEU A 16 2.84 0.06 -5.24
N ILE A 17 1.64 -0.47 -5.27
CA ILE A 17 1.23 -1.53 -6.19
C ILE A 17 -0.14 -1.19 -6.74
N ASP A 18 -0.30 -1.38 -8.04
CA ASP A 18 -1.58 -1.24 -8.71
C ASP A 18 -1.79 -2.48 -9.56
N SER A 19 -2.44 -3.48 -9.00
CA SER A 19 -2.61 -4.75 -9.68
C SER A 19 -3.54 -4.67 -10.89
N TYR A 20 -4.35 -3.60 -10.99
CA TYR A 20 -5.20 -3.39 -12.16
C TYR A 20 -4.41 -3.02 -13.39
N THR A 21 -3.47 -2.09 -13.26
CA THR A 21 -2.72 -1.58 -14.39
C THR A 21 -1.47 -2.39 -14.68
N ASP A 22 -0.96 -3.11 -13.69
CA ASP A 22 0.24 -3.93 -13.88
C ASP A 22 -0.06 -5.21 -14.63
N GLY A 23 -1.34 -5.47 -14.94
CA GLY A 23 -1.72 -6.63 -15.74
C GLY A 23 -1.56 -7.97 -15.05
N ASN A 24 -1.32 -7.96 -13.75
CA ASN A 24 -1.14 -9.16 -12.96
C ASN A 24 -1.94 -9.05 -11.69
N ASP A 25 -3.19 -9.45 -11.76
CA ASP A 25 -4.15 -9.37 -10.67
C ASP A 25 -3.88 -10.37 -9.55
N SER A 26 -2.83 -11.15 -9.66
CA SER A 26 -2.46 -12.12 -8.64
C SER A 26 -1.08 -11.85 -8.04
N GLN A 27 -0.62 -10.60 -8.07
CA GLN A 27 0.63 -10.25 -7.39
C GLN A 27 0.49 -10.46 -5.89
N GLU A 28 1.14 -11.48 -5.38
CA GLU A 28 1.15 -11.76 -3.97
C GLU A 28 2.38 -11.17 -3.31
N ILE A 29 2.16 -10.43 -2.23
CA ILE A 29 3.23 -9.81 -1.48
C ILE A 29 3.79 -10.82 -0.48
N ALA A 30 5.11 -11.05 -0.55
CA ALA A 30 5.79 -11.87 0.44
C ALA A 30 6.20 -11.05 1.67
N SER A 31 6.73 -9.85 1.44
CA SER A 31 7.12 -8.97 2.55
C SER A 31 7.25 -7.53 2.07
N ILE A 32 7.12 -6.62 3.02
CA ILE A 32 7.39 -5.19 2.80
C ILE A 32 8.34 -4.73 3.89
N SER A 33 9.41 -4.06 3.49
CA SER A 33 10.34 -3.40 4.41
C SER A 33 10.20 -1.89 4.25
N LEU A 34 10.07 -1.20 5.38
CA LEU A 34 9.99 0.26 5.43
C LEU A 34 11.13 0.78 6.30
N CYS A 35 11.95 1.66 5.75
CA CYS A 35 13.05 2.26 6.49
C CYS A 35 12.92 3.77 6.51
N ASN A 36 12.83 4.36 7.69
CA ASN A 36 12.83 5.81 7.82
C ASN A 36 14.25 6.33 7.62
N THR A 37 14.48 7.01 6.49
CA THR A 37 15.80 7.54 6.12
C THR A 37 15.94 9.02 6.44
N HIS A 38 14.98 9.62 7.13
CA HIS A 38 15.10 11.02 7.53
C HIS A 38 16.26 11.20 8.50
N ALA A 39 16.99 12.30 8.35
CA ALA A 39 18.21 12.51 9.14
C ALA A 39 17.92 12.78 10.62
N THR A 40 16.77 13.34 10.95
CA THR A 40 16.49 13.82 12.30
C THR A 40 15.15 13.39 12.88
N ASP A 41 14.14 13.15 12.05
CA ASP A 41 12.76 13.04 12.52
C ASP A 41 12.20 11.63 12.37
N SER A 42 11.33 11.25 13.29
CA SER A 42 10.48 10.09 13.13
C SER A 42 9.42 10.36 12.06
N VAL A 43 8.78 9.31 11.60
CA VAL A 43 7.69 9.40 10.63
C VAL A 43 6.53 8.55 11.11
N ASP A 44 5.31 9.03 10.93
CA ASP A 44 4.12 8.22 11.11
C ASP A 44 3.67 7.72 9.75
N VAL A 45 3.40 6.43 9.65
CA VAL A 45 3.12 5.76 8.39
C VAL A 45 1.72 5.18 8.40
N ASP A 46 0.98 5.46 7.32
CA ASP A 46 -0.22 4.72 6.96
C ASP A 46 0.13 3.83 5.76
N LEU A 47 -0.18 2.56 5.88
CA LEU A 47 -0.04 1.58 4.79
C LEU A 47 -1.36 0.86 4.66
N TYR A 48 -1.99 0.96 3.49
CA TYR A 48 -3.35 0.46 3.35
C TYR A 48 -3.65 -0.03 1.94
N TYR A 49 -4.65 -0.91 1.85
CA TYR A 49 -5.19 -1.40 0.59
C TYR A 49 -6.45 -0.65 0.21
N HIS A 50 -6.62 -0.44 -1.08
CA HIS A 50 -7.93 -0.22 -1.70
C HIS A 50 -8.31 -1.47 -2.46
N LEU A 51 -9.37 -2.13 -2.04
CA LEU A 51 -9.96 -3.25 -2.75
C LEU A 51 -11.18 -2.74 -3.50
N LEU A 52 -11.21 -2.98 -4.79
CA LEU A 52 -12.28 -2.52 -5.64
C LEU A 52 -13.20 -3.70 -5.94
N GLU A 53 -14.46 -3.57 -5.53
CA GLU A 53 -15.48 -4.53 -5.88
C GLU A 53 -16.51 -3.87 -6.79
N PRO A 54 -16.72 -4.42 -7.99
CA PRO A 54 -17.75 -3.87 -8.85
C PRO A 54 -19.13 -4.10 -8.24
N VAL A 55 -19.95 -3.06 -8.24
CA VAL A 55 -21.33 -3.14 -7.80
C VAL A 55 -22.20 -3.05 -9.04
N TYR A 56 -23.04 -4.06 -9.22
CA TYR A 56 -23.95 -4.11 -10.36
C TYR A 56 -25.33 -3.68 -9.90
N TYR A 57 -25.82 -2.60 -10.48
CA TYR A 57 -27.16 -2.12 -10.24
C TYR A 57 -28.12 -2.71 -11.26
N GLU A 58 -29.41 -2.41 -11.08
CA GLU A 58 -30.41 -2.82 -12.03
C GLU A 58 -30.04 -2.35 -13.45
N PRO A 59 -30.49 -3.07 -14.49
CA PRO A 59 -30.00 -2.80 -15.85
C PRO A 59 -30.19 -1.38 -16.35
N ASN A 60 -31.14 -0.64 -15.83
CA ASN A 60 -31.38 0.74 -16.24
C ASN A 60 -30.50 1.75 -15.52
N ASN A 61 -29.59 1.29 -14.66
CA ASN A 61 -28.70 2.15 -13.88
C ASN A 61 -27.24 1.96 -14.28
N TRP A 62 -26.99 1.80 -15.54
CA TRP A 62 -25.63 1.57 -16.02
C TRP A 62 -24.67 2.70 -15.68
N ASP A 63 -25.17 3.93 -15.63
CA ASP A 63 -24.35 5.09 -15.29
C ASP A 63 -23.92 5.10 -13.83
N GLU A 64 -24.55 4.25 -13.03
CA GLU A 64 -24.26 4.15 -11.62
C GLU A 64 -23.46 2.90 -11.28
N LEU A 65 -22.86 2.28 -12.29
CA LEU A 65 -21.98 1.16 -12.08
C LEU A 65 -20.70 1.67 -11.42
N GLU A 66 -20.67 1.59 -10.11
CA GLU A 66 -19.56 2.09 -9.33
C GLU A 66 -18.77 0.93 -8.74
N ASN A 67 -17.49 1.18 -8.53
CA ASN A 67 -16.66 0.29 -7.75
C ASN A 67 -16.72 0.75 -6.30
N ILE A 68 -17.10 -0.14 -5.42
CA ILE A 68 -17.01 0.13 -3.99
C ILE A 68 -15.57 -0.06 -3.58
N ILE A 69 -15.00 0.98 -2.96
CA ILE A 69 -13.63 0.94 -2.49
C ILE A 69 -13.65 0.58 -1.01
N TYR A 70 -13.09 -0.57 -0.69
CA TYR A 70 -12.84 -0.96 0.69
C TYR A 70 -11.42 -0.60 1.04
N LYS A 71 -11.25 0.18 2.09
CA LYS A 71 -9.95 0.62 2.56
C LYS A 71 -9.57 -0.16 3.81
N TYR A 72 -8.50 -0.91 3.71
CA TYR A 72 -8.01 -1.73 4.81
C TYR A 72 -6.61 -1.30 5.18
N HIS A 73 -6.42 -0.89 6.43
CA HIS A 73 -5.12 -0.49 6.91
C HIS A 73 -4.32 -1.69 7.39
N ILE A 74 -3.09 -1.78 6.93
CA ILE A 74 -2.08 -2.68 7.48
C ILE A 74 -1.40 -1.95 8.65
N LEU A 75 -1.04 -0.69 8.42
CA LEU A 75 -0.50 0.21 9.43
C LEU A 75 -1.32 1.49 9.43
N LYS A 76 -1.64 1.99 10.60
CA LYS A 76 -2.28 3.29 10.72
C LYS A 76 -1.57 4.11 11.78
N ASN A 77 -0.99 5.23 11.37
CA ASN A 77 -0.26 6.15 12.26
C ASN A 77 0.82 5.43 13.06
N VAL A 78 1.52 4.49 12.44
CA VAL A 78 2.60 3.77 13.11
C VAL A 78 3.86 4.59 13.00
N THR A 79 4.46 4.92 14.14
CA THR A 79 5.66 5.75 14.20
C THR A 79 6.90 4.90 13.98
N ILE A 80 7.72 5.31 13.00
CA ILE A 80 9.02 4.71 12.75
C ILE A 80 10.08 5.75 13.11
N PRO A 81 10.90 5.51 14.14
CA PRO A 81 11.98 6.43 14.46
C PRO A 81 13.00 6.55 13.33
N LYS A 82 13.75 7.64 13.33
CA LYS A 82 14.79 7.84 12.32
C LYS A 82 15.76 6.66 12.31
N GLY A 83 16.14 6.24 11.12
CA GLY A 83 17.12 5.17 10.94
C GLY A 83 16.61 3.76 11.27
N VAL A 84 15.33 3.63 11.61
CA VAL A 84 14.74 2.34 11.98
C VAL A 84 14.00 1.76 10.79
N SER A 85 14.09 0.45 10.64
CA SER A 85 13.33 -0.31 9.65
C SER A 85 12.32 -1.20 10.32
N ILE A 86 11.17 -1.36 9.69
CA ILE A 86 10.21 -2.39 10.08
C ILE A 86 9.96 -3.31 8.89
N MET A 87 9.71 -4.59 9.17
CA MET A 87 9.40 -5.56 8.14
C MET A 87 8.07 -6.22 8.43
N LEU A 88 7.23 -6.28 7.41
CA LEU A 88 5.94 -6.93 7.45
C LEU A 88 5.99 -8.17 6.56
N SER A 89 5.55 -9.31 7.09
CA SER A 89 5.56 -10.57 6.35
C SER A 89 4.16 -10.95 5.89
N ASP A 90 4.09 -11.80 4.86
CA ASP A 90 2.83 -12.25 4.30
C ASP A 90 1.98 -13.05 5.27
N GLU A 91 2.61 -13.74 6.19
CA GLU A 91 1.90 -14.63 7.10
C GLU A 91 0.87 -13.90 7.96
N TYR A 92 1.16 -12.66 8.32
CA TYR A 92 0.31 -11.90 9.22
C TYR A 92 -0.40 -10.72 8.54
N HIS A 93 0.14 -10.22 7.43
CA HIS A 93 -0.31 -8.93 6.90
C HIS A 93 -0.94 -9.01 5.52
N PHE A 94 -0.55 -9.99 4.70
CA PHE A 94 -0.91 -9.99 3.29
C PHE A 94 -1.69 -11.23 2.85
N LYS A 95 -1.89 -12.17 3.73
CA LYS A 95 -2.48 -13.47 3.40
C LYS A 95 -3.90 -13.36 2.87
N LEU A 96 -4.63 -12.37 3.30
CA LEU A 96 -6.04 -12.22 2.96
C LEU A 96 -6.27 -11.40 1.69
N VAL A 97 -5.21 -10.85 1.12
CA VAL A 97 -5.35 -10.03 -0.08
C VAL A 97 -5.35 -10.93 -1.30
N SER A 98 -6.43 -10.89 -2.05
CA SER A 98 -6.57 -11.60 -3.32
C SER A 98 -7.35 -10.74 -4.28
N GLY A 99 -7.18 -11.02 -5.59
CA GLY A 99 -7.86 -10.26 -6.61
C GLY A 99 -7.21 -8.91 -6.88
N GLU A 100 -8.00 -7.98 -7.38
CA GLU A 100 -7.48 -6.68 -7.77
C GLU A 100 -7.41 -5.74 -6.58
N TYR A 101 -6.27 -5.11 -6.41
CA TYR A 101 -6.05 -4.20 -5.32
C TYR A 101 -5.03 -3.12 -5.68
N LYS A 102 -5.05 -2.05 -4.90
CA LYS A 102 -4.01 -1.03 -4.90
C LYS A 102 -3.46 -0.90 -3.50
N LEU A 103 -2.16 -0.85 -3.38
CA LEU A 103 -1.48 -0.66 -2.10
C LEU A 103 -0.91 0.75 -2.05
N TYR A 104 -1.24 1.48 -0.99
CA TYR A 104 -0.82 2.86 -0.81
C TYR A 104 0.00 3.02 0.45
N ILE A 105 0.91 4.00 0.40
CA ILE A 105 1.61 4.48 1.58
C ILE A 105 1.40 5.99 1.71
N LYS A 106 1.24 6.46 2.93
CA LYS A 106 1.16 7.89 3.22
C LYS A 106 1.99 8.20 4.45
N LEU A 107 2.84 9.20 4.35
CA LEU A 107 3.71 9.64 5.42
C LEU A 107 3.19 10.92 6.04
N SER A 108 3.62 11.22 7.27
CA SER A 108 3.01 12.27 8.08
C SER A 108 3.48 13.68 7.79
N ALA A 109 4.65 13.87 7.18
CA ALA A 109 5.21 15.21 6.99
C ALA A 109 5.72 15.41 5.58
N SER A 110 5.73 16.67 5.13
CA SER A 110 6.14 17.01 3.77
C SER A 110 7.62 16.73 3.47
N ASP A 111 8.43 16.61 4.50
CA ASP A 111 9.85 16.27 4.37
C ASP A 111 10.17 14.84 4.79
N SER A 112 9.16 14.02 5.03
CA SER A 112 9.34 12.61 5.35
C SER A 112 10.03 11.87 4.22
N THR A 113 10.92 10.94 4.55
CA THR A 113 11.54 10.06 3.56
C THR A 113 11.57 8.62 4.08
N VAL A 114 11.06 7.71 3.28
CA VAL A 114 11.00 6.28 3.63
C VAL A 114 11.41 5.46 2.42
N ASP A 115 12.37 4.56 2.61
CA ASP A 115 12.71 3.57 1.61
C ASP A 115 11.80 2.36 1.77
N VAL A 116 11.20 1.94 0.68
CA VAL A 116 10.28 0.81 0.64
C VAL A 116 10.86 -0.28 -0.25
N ILE A 117 10.91 -1.49 0.27
CA ILE A 117 11.28 -2.68 -0.51
C ILE A 117 10.15 -3.68 -0.38
N ILE A 118 9.59 -4.08 -1.52
CA ILE A 118 8.50 -5.04 -1.57
C ILE A 118 8.99 -6.29 -2.27
N ASN A 119 8.86 -7.42 -1.61
CA ASN A 119 9.09 -8.74 -2.20
C ASN A 119 7.77 -9.28 -2.72
N ILE A 120 7.72 -9.58 -4.00
CA ILE A 120 6.57 -10.24 -4.65
C ILE A 120 6.90 -11.72 -4.80
N LYS A 121 5.96 -12.55 -4.46
CA LYS A 121 6.11 -14.00 -4.60
C LYS A 121 6.22 -14.46 -6.05
#